data_e96c316d121076c25a570d87c68cb797
#
_entry.id   e96c316d121076c25a570d87c68cb797
#
_cell.length_a   1.000
_cell.length_b   1.000
_cell.length_c   1.000
_cell.angle_alpha   90.00
_cell.angle_beta   90.00
_cell.angle_gamma   90.00
#
_symmetry.space_group_name_H-M   'P 1'
#
loop_
_entity.id
_entity.type
_entity.pdbx_description
1 polymer ?
#
loop_
_entity_poly.entity_id
_entity_poly.type
_entity_poly.pdbx_seq_one_letter_code
_entity_poly.pdbx_strand_id
1 'polypeptide(L)'
;AYSGILQLNPKANITYTDEVYELFQTRDKKISVQDVMAVLRNRLENTNFKPQMDGKKGDDYKYPINNENVIESHIFQIKKDLPANVGGIMWLTMASSKYSPYIPFYGNITATYDAYHVKGGQYDPNSYYWVSETVNTAMNKVSAKEQADFFNKIRSYEDKKIAEQNQLDKKIAKMSPKQAEKFATELALKNGQEGFTFIKNQENMLKK
;
A
#
# COMPACT_ATOMS: atom_id res chain seq x y z
N ALA A 1 13.23 -11.62 -0.03
CA ALA A 1 14.26 -10.77 -0.66
C ALA A 1 14.33 -10.96 -2.19
N TYR A 2 14.43 -12.19 -2.70
CA TYR A 2 14.63 -12.49 -4.14
C TYR A 2 13.69 -11.72 -5.09
N SER A 3 12.38 -11.85 -4.90
CA SER A 3 11.39 -11.17 -5.75
C SER A 3 11.45 -9.64 -5.62
N GLY A 4 11.75 -9.12 -4.43
CA GLY A 4 11.92 -7.68 -4.21
C GLY A 4 13.13 -7.11 -4.94
N ILE A 5 14.25 -7.82 -4.93
CA ILE A 5 15.46 -7.43 -5.69
C ILE A 5 15.14 -7.39 -7.19
N LEU A 6 14.52 -8.46 -7.73
CA LEU A 6 14.12 -8.51 -9.14
C LEU A 6 13.06 -7.46 -9.50
N GLN A 7 12.19 -7.09 -8.57
CA GLN A 7 11.21 -6.02 -8.80
C GLN A 7 11.87 -4.65 -8.99
N LEU A 8 12.91 -4.37 -8.19
CA LEU A 8 13.65 -3.11 -8.26
C LEU A 8 14.76 -3.11 -9.32
N ASN A 9 15.34 -4.27 -9.61
CA ASN A 9 16.38 -4.45 -10.59
C ASN A 9 16.15 -5.74 -11.40
N PRO A 10 15.31 -5.70 -12.45
CA PRO A 10 14.98 -6.88 -13.26
C PRO A 10 16.20 -7.54 -13.97
N LYS A 11 17.32 -6.83 -14.04
CA LYS A 11 18.58 -7.33 -14.64
C LYS A 11 19.56 -7.84 -13.59
N ALA A 12 19.18 -7.91 -12.32
CA ALA A 12 20.04 -8.42 -11.28
C ALA A 12 20.43 -9.87 -11.57
N ASN A 13 21.75 -10.14 -11.60
CA ASN A 13 22.27 -11.49 -11.78
C ASN A 13 22.26 -12.24 -10.44
N ILE A 14 21.08 -12.67 -10.00
CA ILE A 14 20.86 -13.39 -8.75
C ILE A 14 20.07 -14.67 -9.02
N THR A 15 20.35 -15.69 -8.24
CA THR A 15 19.57 -16.94 -8.18
C THR A 15 18.79 -16.98 -6.87
N TYR A 16 17.71 -17.74 -6.85
CA TYR A 16 17.00 -18.00 -5.60
C TYR A 16 17.90 -18.80 -4.64
N THR A 17 17.91 -18.35 -3.38
CA THR A 17 18.54 -19.08 -2.27
C THR A 17 17.69 -18.90 -1.02
N ASP A 18 17.73 -19.90 -0.12
CA ASP A 18 17.15 -19.79 1.23
C ASP A 18 18.14 -19.12 2.20
N GLU A 19 19.34 -18.83 1.76
CA GLU A 19 20.37 -18.08 2.49
C GLU A 19 20.11 -16.56 2.44
N VAL A 20 21.05 -15.81 3.01
CA VAL A 20 20.96 -14.34 3.10
C VAL A 20 21.42 -13.70 1.79
N TYR A 21 20.63 -12.74 1.28
CA TYR A 21 21.08 -11.87 0.20
C TYR A 21 21.87 -10.67 0.76
N GLU A 22 22.67 -10.05 -0.10
CA GLU A 22 23.32 -8.77 0.20
C GLU A 22 22.29 -7.76 0.74
N LEU A 23 22.59 -7.18 1.91
CA LEU A 23 21.68 -6.26 2.61
C LEU A 23 21.43 -4.99 1.78
N PHE A 24 22.45 -4.50 1.12
CA PHE A 24 22.39 -3.32 0.26
C PHE A 24 22.43 -3.73 -1.21
N GLN A 25 21.40 -3.32 -1.95
CA GLN A 25 21.28 -3.55 -3.38
C GLN A 25 21.39 -2.22 -4.13
N THR A 26 22.18 -2.20 -5.20
CA THR A 26 22.30 -1.03 -6.06
C THR A 26 21.21 -1.03 -7.14
N ARG A 27 20.78 0.15 -7.53
CA ARG A 27 19.85 0.36 -8.65
C ARG A 27 20.32 1.56 -9.48
N ASP A 28 20.15 1.47 -10.79
CA ASP A 28 20.55 2.53 -11.74
C ASP A 28 19.66 3.78 -11.68
N LYS A 29 18.48 3.66 -11.08
CA LYS A 29 17.49 4.75 -10.99
C LYS A 29 17.07 5.00 -9.56
N LYS A 30 16.67 6.25 -9.26
CA LYS A 30 16.03 6.59 -7.99
C LYS A 30 14.74 5.77 -7.81
N ILE A 31 14.54 5.28 -6.60
CA ILE A 31 13.35 4.53 -6.22
C ILE A 31 12.22 5.53 -5.96
N SER A 32 11.10 5.37 -6.67
CA SER A 32 9.88 6.15 -6.44
C SER A 32 8.99 5.49 -5.38
N VAL A 33 7.98 6.20 -4.91
CA VAL A 33 6.95 5.63 -4.02
C VAL A 33 6.21 4.49 -4.71
N GLN A 34 5.92 4.63 -6.01
CA GLN A 34 5.27 3.57 -6.80
C GLN A 34 6.13 2.31 -6.90
N ASP A 35 7.46 2.45 -7.02
CA ASP A 35 8.38 1.30 -7.01
C ASP A 35 8.30 0.55 -5.68
N VAL A 36 8.25 1.26 -4.55
CA VAL A 36 8.13 0.64 -3.22
C VAL A 36 6.76 -0.02 -3.05
N MET A 37 5.67 0.65 -3.48
CA MET A 37 4.34 0.06 -3.50
C MET A 37 4.31 -1.24 -4.31
N ALA A 38 4.97 -1.28 -5.46
CA ALA A 38 5.07 -2.47 -6.30
C ALA A 38 5.82 -3.62 -5.59
N VAL A 39 6.91 -3.33 -4.88
CA VAL A 39 7.64 -4.32 -4.07
C VAL A 39 6.76 -4.88 -2.96
N LEU A 40 6.08 -4.00 -2.20
CA LEU A 40 5.25 -4.42 -1.07
C LEU A 40 3.99 -5.21 -1.51
N ARG A 41 3.57 -5.09 -2.78
CA ARG A 41 2.48 -5.87 -3.38
C ARG A 41 2.90 -7.18 -4.00
N ASN A 42 4.21 -7.43 -4.13
CA ASN A 42 4.72 -8.54 -4.91
C ASN A 42 4.31 -9.88 -4.30
N ARG A 43 3.66 -10.71 -5.12
CA ARG A 43 3.29 -12.09 -4.84
C ARG A 43 4.06 -13.07 -5.71
N LEU A 44 5.31 -12.77 -6.02
CA LEU A 44 6.23 -13.58 -6.85
C LEU A 44 5.93 -13.54 -8.36
N GLU A 45 5.09 -12.61 -8.83
CA GLU A 45 4.67 -12.50 -10.24
C GLU A 45 5.86 -12.32 -11.21
N ASN A 46 6.99 -11.84 -10.72
CA ASN A 46 8.23 -11.64 -11.47
C ASN A 46 9.23 -12.80 -11.31
N THR A 47 8.77 -13.96 -10.88
CA THR A 47 9.58 -15.17 -10.66
C THR A 47 8.89 -16.40 -11.23
N ASN A 48 9.59 -17.53 -11.25
CA ASN A 48 9.03 -18.84 -11.61
C ASN A 48 8.32 -19.52 -10.43
N PHE A 49 8.32 -18.91 -9.24
CA PHE A 49 7.70 -19.45 -8.04
C PHE A 49 6.22 -19.07 -7.94
N LYS A 50 5.47 -19.91 -7.23
CA LYS A 50 4.07 -19.67 -6.87
C LYS A 50 3.99 -19.13 -5.45
N PRO A 51 3.07 -18.22 -5.14
CA PRO A 51 2.90 -17.74 -3.77
C PRO A 51 2.36 -18.87 -2.88
N GLN A 52 3.00 -19.05 -1.73
CA GLN A 52 2.50 -19.92 -0.67
C GLN A 52 1.34 -19.23 0.05
N MET A 53 0.16 -19.37 -0.51
CA MET A 53 -1.10 -18.80 -0.03
C MET A 53 -2.15 -19.91 0.05
N ASP A 54 -3.18 -19.74 0.88
CA ASP A 54 -4.26 -20.72 1.06
C ASP A 54 -3.76 -22.12 1.47
N GLY A 55 -2.67 -22.17 2.24
CA GLY A 55 -2.08 -23.43 2.71
C GLY A 55 -1.37 -24.27 1.67
N LYS A 56 -1.24 -23.81 0.41
CA LYS A 56 -0.50 -24.50 -0.65
C LYS A 56 0.98 -24.55 -0.33
N LYS A 57 1.57 -25.73 -0.46
CA LYS A 57 2.97 -26.06 -0.12
C LYS A 57 3.62 -26.86 -1.24
N GLY A 58 4.95 -26.91 -1.24
CA GLY A 58 5.79 -27.65 -2.20
C GLY A 58 6.97 -26.81 -2.66
N ASP A 59 7.91 -27.42 -3.37
CA ASP A 59 9.16 -26.75 -3.75
C ASP A 59 8.96 -25.55 -4.66
N ASP A 60 7.92 -25.55 -5.49
CA ASP A 60 7.53 -24.44 -6.35
C ASP A 60 6.87 -23.27 -5.59
N TYR A 61 6.45 -23.49 -4.34
CA TYR A 61 5.75 -22.49 -3.54
C TYR A 61 6.72 -21.78 -2.60
N LYS A 62 6.69 -20.46 -2.61
CA LYS A 62 7.52 -19.62 -1.73
C LYS A 62 6.67 -18.55 -1.07
N TYR A 63 7.11 -18.14 0.11
CA TYR A 63 6.41 -17.11 0.89
C TYR A 63 6.59 -15.74 0.24
N PRO A 64 5.53 -15.07 -0.23
CA PRO A 64 5.63 -13.79 -0.92
C PRO A 64 5.82 -12.62 0.05
N ILE A 65 6.27 -11.47 -0.46
CA ILE A 65 6.31 -10.22 0.32
C ILE A 65 4.90 -9.84 0.76
N ASN A 66 3.96 -9.85 -0.18
CA ASN A 66 2.55 -9.66 0.12
C ASN A 66 1.88 -11.02 0.33
N ASN A 67 1.97 -11.55 1.54
CA ASN A 67 1.34 -12.81 1.94
C ASN A 67 -0.06 -12.58 2.55
N GLU A 68 -0.77 -13.66 2.83
CA GLU A 68 -2.14 -13.64 3.39
C GLU A 68 -2.23 -13.12 4.83
N ASN A 69 -1.10 -13.07 5.56
CA ASN A 69 -1.06 -12.60 6.94
C ASN A 69 -0.74 -11.11 7.07
N VAL A 70 -0.63 -10.39 5.95
CA VAL A 70 -0.39 -8.95 5.97
C VAL A 70 -1.65 -8.23 6.46
N ILE A 71 -1.57 -7.63 7.65
CA ILE A 71 -2.66 -6.89 8.27
C ILE A 71 -2.66 -5.40 7.89
N GLU A 72 -1.50 -4.88 7.54
CA GLU A 72 -1.30 -3.53 7.02
C GLU A 72 0.04 -3.44 6.29
N SER A 73 0.21 -2.41 5.46
CA SER A 73 1.49 -2.10 4.83
C SER A 73 1.67 -0.60 4.74
N HIS A 74 2.88 -0.11 5.05
CA HIS A 74 3.14 1.32 5.02
C HIS A 74 4.50 1.68 4.43
N ILE A 75 4.61 2.91 3.95
CA ILE A 75 5.82 3.51 3.42
C ILE A 75 6.00 4.87 4.06
N PHE A 76 7.14 5.11 4.71
CA PHE A 76 7.51 6.44 5.17
C PHE A 76 8.34 7.14 4.11
N GLN A 77 7.79 8.22 3.56
CA GLN A 77 8.45 9.07 2.59
C GLN A 77 8.94 10.35 3.26
N ILE A 78 10.26 10.45 3.46
CA ILE A 78 10.89 11.65 3.98
C ILE A 78 11.24 12.57 2.81
N LYS A 79 10.79 13.82 2.88
CA LYS A 79 11.05 14.85 1.86
C LYS A 79 11.81 16.00 2.52
N LYS A 80 13.03 16.27 2.03
CA LYS A 80 13.88 17.34 2.59
C LYS A 80 13.28 18.75 2.46
N ASP A 81 12.35 18.95 1.51
CA ASP A 81 11.70 20.22 1.27
C ASP A 81 10.46 20.45 2.16
N LEU A 82 10.09 19.46 2.99
CA LEU A 82 9.04 19.62 3.99
C LEU A 82 9.65 20.08 5.33
N PRO A 83 8.98 21.00 6.04
CA PRO A 83 9.40 21.41 7.37
C PRO A 83 9.43 20.22 8.34
N ALA A 84 10.38 20.22 9.28
CA ALA A 84 10.55 19.15 10.26
C ALA A 84 9.27 18.87 11.08
N ASN A 85 8.48 19.90 11.36
CA ASN A 85 7.21 19.78 12.08
C ASN A 85 6.10 19.07 11.28
N VAL A 86 6.27 18.86 9.98
CA VAL A 86 5.34 18.07 9.14
C VAL A 86 5.71 16.58 9.14
N GLY A 87 6.99 16.25 9.36
CA GLY A 87 7.47 14.89 9.59
C GLY A 87 7.48 13.95 8.38
N GLY A 88 7.15 14.44 7.17
CA GLY A 88 7.06 13.60 5.96
C GLY A 88 5.67 13.06 5.70
N ILE A 89 5.59 11.99 4.90
CA ILE A 89 4.33 11.38 4.46
C ILE A 89 4.38 9.87 4.74
N MET A 90 3.36 9.37 5.42
CA MET A 90 3.08 7.95 5.52
C MET A 90 2.05 7.56 4.47
N TRP A 91 2.40 6.61 3.61
CA TRP A 91 1.47 5.94 2.71
C TRP A 91 1.03 4.65 3.38
N LEU A 92 -0.24 4.55 3.75
CA LEU A 92 -0.79 3.43 4.53
C LEU A 92 -1.87 2.71 3.74
N THR A 93 -1.83 1.38 3.75
CA THR A 93 -2.93 0.53 3.30
C THR A 93 -3.28 -0.49 4.37
N MET A 94 -4.55 -0.84 4.46
CA MET A 94 -5.06 -1.83 5.42
C MET A 94 -5.23 -3.19 4.74
N ALA A 95 -4.97 -4.28 5.47
CA ALA A 95 -4.92 -5.65 4.98
C ALA A 95 -3.87 -5.83 3.86
N SER A 96 -4.02 -6.84 3.02
CA SER A 96 -3.10 -7.07 1.90
C SER A 96 -3.10 -5.91 0.91
N SER A 97 -1.93 -5.34 0.63
CA SER A 97 -1.75 -4.23 -0.31
C SER A 97 -2.04 -4.58 -1.77
N LYS A 98 -2.28 -5.87 -2.11
CA LYS A 98 -2.58 -6.31 -3.48
C LYS A 98 -3.86 -5.65 -4.02
N TYR A 99 -4.91 -5.61 -3.20
CA TYR A 99 -6.22 -5.10 -3.59
C TYR A 99 -6.73 -4.00 -2.65
N SER A 100 -5.82 -3.30 -1.96
CA SER A 100 -6.13 -2.14 -1.12
C SER A 100 -5.22 -0.98 -1.50
N PRO A 101 -5.75 0.26 -1.64
CA PRO A 101 -4.95 1.41 -2.04
C PRO A 101 -4.12 1.95 -0.88
N TYR A 102 -2.95 2.51 -1.20
CA TYR A 102 -2.16 3.31 -0.27
C TYR A 102 -2.73 4.72 -0.16
N ILE A 103 -3.01 5.13 1.06
CA ILE A 103 -3.58 6.44 1.42
C ILE A 103 -2.49 7.31 2.06
N PRO A 104 -2.26 8.55 1.58
CA PRO A 104 -1.22 9.43 2.14
C PRO A 104 -1.71 10.18 3.37
N PHE A 105 -0.83 10.23 4.38
CA PHE A 105 -1.00 11.00 5.62
C PHE A 105 0.29 11.75 5.93
N TYR A 106 0.20 13.03 6.30
CA TYR A 106 1.33 13.76 6.86
C TYR A 106 1.64 13.31 8.28
N GLY A 107 2.91 13.42 8.70
CA GLY A 107 3.34 12.94 10.02
C GLY A 107 2.82 13.74 11.21
N ASN A 108 2.28 14.94 11.00
CA ASN A 108 1.79 15.84 12.04
C ASN A 108 0.26 15.85 12.19
N ILE A 109 -0.44 14.81 11.72
CA ILE A 109 -1.88 14.68 11.91
C ILE A 109 -2.23 14.37 13.37
N THR A 110 -3.39 14.83 13.83
CA THR A 110 -3.90 14.59 15.18
C THR A 110 -5.17 13.74 15.20
N ALA A 111 -5.73 13.43 14.02
CA ALA A 111 -6.88 12.53 13.87
C ALA A 111 -6.85 11.83 12.51
N THR A 112 -7.50 10.67 12.45
CA THR A 112 -7.77 9.92 11.23
C THR A 112 -9.26 9.64 11.10
N TYR A 113 -9.70 9.18 9.91
CA TYR A 113 -11.10 8.83 9.66
C TYR A 113 -11.54 7.66 10.55
N ASP A 114 -12.78 7.68 11.04
CA ASP A 114 -13.29 6.75 12.05
C ASP A 114 -13.14 5.27 11.67
N ALA A 115 -13.20 4.93 10.39
CA ALA A 115 -13.02 3.56 9.92
C ALA A 115 -11.66 2.92 10.28
N TYR A 116 -10.65 3.74 10.62
CA TYR A 116 -9.34 3.25 11.12
C TYR A 116 -9.36 2.92 12.61
N HIS A 117 -10.38 3.34 13.35
CA HIS A 117 -10.48 3.18 14.81
C HIS A 117 -11.40 2.04 15.24
N VAL A 118 -12.10 1.40 14.30
CA VAL A 118 -13.03 0.31 14.60
C VAL A 118 -12.26 -0.88 15.15
N LYS A 119 -12.54 -1.23 16.39
CA LYS A 119 -11.94 -2.36 17.12
C LYS A 119 -12.80 -3.61 16.98
N GLY A 120 -12.14 -4.76 16.93
CA GLY A 120 -12.83 -6.05 16.96
C GLY A 120 -12.12 -7.14 16.17
N GLY A 121 -12.29 -8.39 16.62
CA GLY A 121 -11.75 -9.59 15.97
C GLY A 121 -12.67 -10.19 14.91
N GLN A 122 -13.76 -9.53 14.55
CA GLN A 122 -14.77 -10.00 13.59
C GLN A 122 -15.08 -8.93 12.56
N TYR A 123 -15.63 -9.37 11.42
CA TYR A 123 -16.06 -8.46 10.36
C TYR A 123 -16.99 -7.36 10.89
N ASP A 124 -16.60 -6.12 10.59
CA ASP A 124 -17.40 -4.92 10.80
C ASP A 124 -17.44 -4.10 9.51
N PRO A 125 -18.62 -3.78 8.95
CA PRO A 125 -18.75 -3.03 7.71
C PRO A 125 -18.28 -1.57 7.79
N ASN A 126 -17.98 -1.07 8.99
CA ASN A 126 -17.44 0.26 9.23
C ASN A 126 -15.91 0.24 9.43
N SER A 127 -15.30 -0.93 9.54
CA SER A 127 -13.84 -1.08 9.67
C SER A 127 -13.15 -1.09 8.32
N TYR A 128 -12.16 -0.20 8.14
CA TYR A 128 -11.36 -0.20 6.92
C TYR A 128 -10.62 -1.52 6.75
N TYR A 129 -10.05 -2.05 7.84
CA TYR A 129 -9.36 -3.34 7.81
C TYR A 129 -10.28 -4.46 7.34
N TRP A 130 -11.45 -4.65 7.98
CA TRP A 130 -12.35 -5.76 7.66
C TRP A 130 -12.95 -5.68 6.26
N VAL A 131 -13.28 -4.47 5.80
CA VAL A 131 -13.74 -4.25 4.42
C VAL A 131 -12.63 -4.58 3.42
N SER A 132 -11.39 -4.12 3.68
CA SER A 132 -10.23 -4.43 2.84
C SER A 132 -9.93 -5.94 2.81
N GLU A 133 -9.98 -6.61 3.95
CA GLU A 133 -9.75 -8.06 4.07
C GLU A 133 -10.80 -8.85 3.29
N THR A 134 -12.07 -8.47 3.39
CA THR A 134 -13.16 -9.07 2.61
C THR A 134 -12.94 -8.92 1.10
N VAL A 135 -12.55 -7.71 0.66
CA VAL A 135 -12.25 -7.45 -0.75
C VAL A 135 -11.05 -8.28 -1.21
N ASN A 136 -9.95 -8.31 -0.44
CA ASN A 136 -8.76 -9.08 -0.79
C ASN A 136 -9.09 -10.59 -0.93
N THR A 137 -9.84 -11.15 0.00
CA THR A 137 -10.27 -12.56 -0.04
C THR A 137 -11.14 -12.85 -1.25
N ALA A 138 -12.11 -11.97 -1.54
CA ALA A 138 -13.01 -12.15 -2.68
C ALA A 138 -12.28 -11.99 -4.03
N MET A 139 -11.38 -11.00 -4.13
CA MET A 139 -10.59 -10.75 -5.35
C MET A 139 -9.65 -11.89 -5.71
N ASN A 140 -9.20 -12.70 -4.76
CA ASN A 140 -8.41 -13.90 -5.05
C ASN A 140 -9.23 -15.00 -5.77
N LYS A 141 -10.56 -14.91 -5.77
CA LYS A 141 -11.48 -15.92 -6.33
C LYS A 141 -12.10 -15.52 -7.68
N VAL A 142 -11.97 -14.25 -8.08
CA VAL A 142 -12.50 -13.77 -9.37
C VAL A 142 -11.52 -14.03 -10.51
N SER A 143 -11.94 -13.83 -11.76
CA SER A 143 -11.10 -14.03 -12.95
C SER A 143 -9.86 -13.13 -12.95
N ALA A 144 -8.80 -13.57 -13.63
CA ALA A 144 -7.58 -12.78 -13.80
C ALA A 144 -7.83 -11.40 -14.43
N LYS A 145 -8.84 -11.32 -15.33
CA LYS A 145 -9.25 -10.07 -15.95
C LYS A 145 -9.83 -9.10 -14.90
N GLU A 146 -10.74 -9.55 -14.06
CA GLU A 146 -11.35 -8.73 -13.00
C GLU A 146 -10.30 -8.29 -11.96
N GLN A 147 -9.36 -9.17 -11.63
CA GLN A 147 -8.22 -8.83 -10.77
C GLN A 147 -7.39 -7.70 -11.38
N ALA A 148 -7.04 -7.80 -12.67
CA ALA A 148 -6.26 -6.78 -13.38
C ALA A 148 -7.03 -5.46 -13.50
N ASP A 149 -8.32 -5.50 -13.83
CA ASP A 149 -9.17 -4.32 -13.96
C ASP A 149 -9.27 -3.57 -12.60
N PHE A 150 -9.45 -4.29 -11.50
CA PHE A 150 -9.48 -3.66 -10.18
C PHE A 150 -8.12 -3.13 -9.75
N PHE A 151 -7.05 -3.86 -10.01
CA PHE A 151 -5.69 -3.41 -9.74
C PHE A 151 -5.36 -2.11 -10.50
N ASN A 152 -5.79 -1.99 -11.74
CA ASN A 152 -5.63 -0.76 -12.52
C ASN A 152 -6.40 0.43 -11.91
N LYS A 153 -7.60 0.19 -11.34
CA LYS A 153 -8.34 1.23 -10.59
C LYS A 153 -7.57 1.70 -9.36
N ILE A 154 -6.96 0.77 -8.60
CA ILE A 154 -6.13 1.09 -7.43
C ILE A 154 -4.95 1.96 -7.88
N ARG A 155 -4.21 1.56 -8.91
CA ARG A 155 -3.07 2.32 -9.42
C ARG A 155 -3.48 3.73 -9.87
N SER A 156 -4.58 3.86 -10.60
CA SER A 156 -5.09 5.17 -11.04
C SER A 156 -5.45 6.06 -9.85
N TYR A 157 -6.04 5.51 -8.79
CA TYR A 157 -6.32 6.22 -7.55
C TYR A 157 -5.03 6.73 -6.88
N GLU A 158 -4.04 5.86 -6.75
CA GLU A 158 -2.75 6.19 -6.13
C GLU A 158 -1.95 7.20 -6.93
N ASP A 159 -1.88 7.06 -8.25
CA ASP A 159 -1.20 8.00 -9.14
C ASP A 159 -1.81 9.40 -9.02
N LYS A 160 -3.15 9.49 -8.92
CA LYS A 160 -3.85 10.75 -8.64
C LYS A 160 -3.41 11.33 -7.29
N LYS A 161 -3.39 10.51 -6.22
CA LYS A 161 -2.95 10.97 -4.88
C LYS A 161 -1.49 11.43 -4.88
N ILE A 162 -0.61 10.73 -5.59
CA ILE A 162 0.80 11.11 -5.72
C ILE A 162 0.96 12.44 -6.48
N ALA A 163 0.19 12.64 -7.55
CA ALA A 163 0.19 13.90 -8.29
C ALA A 163 -0.32 15.08 -7.45
N GLU A 164 -1.41 14.89 -6.71
CA GLU A 164 -1.96 15.89 -5.77
C GLU A 164 -0.95 16.24 -4.68
N GLN A 165 -0.21 15.23 -4.16
CA GLN A 165 0.71 15.39 -3.04
C GLN A 165 1.79 16.46 -3.31
N ASN A 166 2.32 16.55 -4.52
CA ASN A 166 3.34 17.52 -4.86
C ASN A 166 2.85 18.99 -4.76
N GLN A 167 1.57 19.24 -4.98
CA GLN A 167 0.96 20.56 -4.81
C GLN A 167 0.67 20.85 -3.33
N LEU A 168 0.20 19.84 -2.60
CA LEU A 168 -0.09 19.92 -1.18
C LEU A 168 1.18 20.18 -0.36
N ASP A 169 2.30 19.56 -0.73
CA ASP A 169 3.61 19.79 -0.09
C ASP A 169 4.05 21.25 -0.20
N LYS A 170 3.91 21.85 -1.39
CA LYS A 170 4.23 23.28 -1.60
C LYS A 170 3.32 24.21 -0.78
N LYS A 171 2.10 23.78 -0.53
CA LYS A 171 1.12 24.55 0.25
C LYS A 171 1.44 24.44 1.75
N ILE A 172 1.60 23.25 2.27
CA ILE A 172 1.85 23.01 3.70
C ILE A 172 3.20 23.59 4.15
N ALA A 173 4.22 23.57 3.29
CA ALA A 173 5.54 24.13 3.57
C ALA A 173 5.53 25.65 3.87
N LYS A 174 4.47 26.36 3.48
CA LYS A 174 4.30 27.82 3.70
C LYS A 174 3.46 28.14 4.93
N MET A 175 2.96 27.15 5.64
CA MET A 175 2.07 27.31 6.79
C MET A 175 2.85 27.42 8.09
N SER A 176 2.31 28.13 9.06
CA SER A 176 2.79 28.02 10.44
C SER A 176 2.55 26.61 10.98
N PRO A 177 3.29 26.14 12.02
CA PRO A 177 3.12 24.79 12.56
C PRO A 177 1.67 24.43 12.89
N LYS A 178 0.93 25.32 13.54
CA LYS A 178 -0.48 25.11 13.90
C LYS A 178 -1.40 25.04 12.69
N GLN A 179 -1.14 25.86 11.67
CA GLN A 179 -1.91 25.81 10.41
C GLN A 179 -1.62 24.53 9.63
N ALA A 180 -0.34 24.09 9.59
CA ALA A 180 0.08 22.86 8.94
C ALA A 180 -0.55 21.61 9.61
N GLU A 181 -0.59 21.54 10.95
CA GLU A 181 -1.25 20.47 11.70
C GLU A 181 -2.75 20.39 11.38
N LYS A 182 -3.45 21.55 11.45
CA LYS A 182 -4.87 21.60 11.11
C LYS A 182 -5.13 21.16 9.67
N PHE A 183 -4.38 21.69 8.72
CA PHE A 183 -4.49 21.35 7.30
C PHE A 183 -4.20 19.86 7.04
N ALA A 184 -3.14 19.33 7.63
CA ALA A 184 -2.78 17.90 7.53
C ALA A 184 -3.88 17.00 8.08
N THR A 185 -4.46 17.36 9.24
CA THR A 185 -5.53 16.59 9.87
C THR A 185 -6.81 16.61 9.04
N GLU A 186 -7.24 17.78 8.53
CA GLU A 186 -8.40 17.87 7.64
C GLU A 186 -8.22 17.03 6.37
N LEU A 187 -7.00 17.06 5.81
CA LEU A 187 -6.65 16.24 4.65
C LEU A 187 -6.64 14.74 4.97
N ALA A 188 -6.16 14.36 6.15
CA ALA A 188 -6.15 12.97 6.61
C ALA A 188 -7.57 12.40 6.73
N LEU A 189 -8.47 13.16 7.34
CA LEU A 189 -9.90 12.79 7.43
C LEU A 189 -10.51 12.58 6.05
N LYS A 190 -10.27 13.53 5.13
CA LYS A 190 -10.76 13.46 3.74
C LYS A 190 -10.17 12.25 3.00
N ASN A 191 -8.84 12.08 3.01
CA ASN A 191 -8.18 10.99 2.32
C ASN A 191 -8.61 9.63 2.88
N GLY A 192 -8.74 9.52 4.20
CA GLY A 192 -9.23 8.31 4.86
C GLY A 192 -10.64 7.94 4.45
N GLN A 193 -11.55 8.93 4.40
CA GLN A 193 -12.92 8.74 3.93
C GLN A 193 -12.99 8.32 2.46
N GLU A 194 -12.23 8.99 1.59
CA GLU A 194 -12.18 8.67 0.15
C GLU A 194 -11.64 7.26 -0.08
N GLY A 195 -10.56 6.86 0.62
CA GLY A 195 -9.99 5.53 0.54
C GLY A 195 -10.94 4.45 1.05
N PHE A 196 -11.61 4.70 2.17
CA PHE A 196 -12.65 3.79 2.69
C PHE A 196 -13.82 3.64 1.72
N THR A 197 -14.31 4.74 1.16
CA THR A 197 -15.38 4.73 0.15
C THR A 197 -14.98 3.95 -1.09
N PHE A 198 -13.72 4.11 -1.54
CA PHE A 198 -13.19 3.37 -2.69
C PHE A 198 -13.26 1.86 -2.48
N ILE A 199 -12.74 1.37 -1.34
CA ILE A 199 -12.72 -0.08 -1.05
C ILE A 199 -14.13 -0.62 -0.76
N LYS A 200 -14.98 0.18 -0.09
CA LYS A 200 -16.37 -0.18 0.20
C LYS A 200 -17.21 -0.35 -1.06
N ASN A 201 -17.00 0.49 -2.05
CA ASN A 201 -17.66 0.36 -3.36
C ASN A 201 -17.26 -0.95 -4.06
N GLN A 202 -16.00 -1.37 -3.94
CA GLN A 202 -15.55 -2.65 -4.49
C GLN A 202 -16.17 -3.83 -3.74
N GLU A 203 -16.24 -3.77 -2.41
CA GLU A 203 -16.93 -4.78 -1.60
C GLU A 203 -18.38 -4.97 -2.05
N ASN A 204 -19.10 -3.85 -2.25
CA ASN A 204 -20.50 -3.87 -2.68
C ASN A 204 -20.69 -4.44 -4.10
N MET A 205 -19.71 -4.29 -4.99
CA MET A 205 -19.74 -4.90 -6.34
C MET A 205 -19.52 -6.42 -6.27
N LEU A 206 -18.64 -6.88 -5.37
CA LEU A 206 -18.32 -8.31 -5.20
C LEU A 206 -19.43 -9.11 -4.47
N LYS A 207 -20.36 -8.44 -3.80
CA LYS A 207 -21.53 -9.06 -3.13
C LYS A 207 -22.74 -9.25 -4.04
N LYS A 208 -22.70 -8.75 -5.27
CA LYS A 208 -23.75 -8.91 -6.30
C LYS A 208 -23.52 -10.14 -7.15
#